data_7703da3e2cc206c6545f0857207c4bc4
#
_entry.id   7703da3e2cc206c6545f0857207c4bc4
#
_cell.length_a   1.000
_cell.length_b   1.000
_cell.length_c   1.000
_cell.angle_alpha   90.00
_cell.angle_beta   90.00
_cell.angle_gamma   90.00
#
_symmetry.space_group_name_H-M   'P 1'
#
loop_
_entity.id
_entity.type
_entity.pdbx_description
1 polymer ?
#
loop_
_entity_poly.entity_id
_entity_poly.type
_entity_poly.pdbx_seq_one_letter_code
_entity_poly.pdbx_strand_id
1 'polypeptide(L)'
;MSSGTSAQAPSDQRLRDRIGRFLLKLRHNNPIYVNRRGNRPTGRLPHPPTPAALLEELTRLPISTWRYKWDDPDVRHLGPMAQDFAAAFGLGENERWIDTIDADGVNMVAIQELARRVRAIERRLDRLEGPERTGPAKAV
;
A
#
# COMPACT_ATOMS: atom_id res chain seq x y z
N MET A 1 -38.55 -8.71 49.95
CA MET A 1 -37.15 -8.40 49.63
C MET A 1 -36.82 -9.11 48.34
N SER A 2 -36.89 -8.38 47.20
CA SER A 2 -36.68 -8.95 45.88
C SER A 2 -35.51 -8.23 45.24
N SER A 3 -34.39 -8.92 45.15
CA SER A 3 -33.15 -8.45 44.52
C SER A 3 -33.22 -8.71 43.01
N GLY A 4 -33.50 -7.67 42.24
CA GLY A 4 -33.43 -7.72 40.79
C GLY A 4 -31.99 -7.62 40.31
N THR A 5 -31.42 -8.70 39.92
CA THR A 5 -30.14 -8.74 39.17
C THR A 5 -30.44 -8.41 37.73
N SER A 6 -30.14 -7.18 37.27
CA SER A 6 -30.22 -6.84 35.87
C SER A 6 -29.00 -7.42 35.14
N ALA A 7 -29.21 -8.51 34.41
CA ALA A 7 -28.23 -9.08 33.48
C ALA A 7 -28.07 -8.11 32.30
N GLN A 8 -26.96 -7.44 32.26
CA GLN A 8 -26.57 -6.56 31.16
C GLN A 8 -26.27 -7.41 29.92
N ALA A 9 -26.92 -7.11 28.80
CA ALA A 9 -26.91 -7.92 27.59
C ALA A 9 -25.48 -8.02 26.99
N PRO A 10 -25.05 -9.21 26.55
CA PRO A 10 -23.71 -9.45 25.97
C PRO A 10 -23.47 -8.76 24.62
N SER A 11 -24.49 -8.13 24.03
CA SER A 11 -24.40 -7.36 22.80
C SER A 11 -23.67 -6.02 22.94
N ASP A 12 -23.73 -5.41 24.12
CA ASP A 12 -23.17 -4.07 24.33
C ASP A 12 -21.64 -4.11 24.45
N GLN A 13 -21.08 -5.15 25.03
CA GLN A 13 -19.64 -5.33 25.15
C GLN A 13 -18.98 -5.55 23.78
N ARG A 14 -19.59 -6.36 22.92
CA ARG A 14 -19.09 -6.62 21.55
C ARG A 14 -19.14 -5.37 20.67
N LEU A 15 -20.16 -4.54 20.85
CA LEU A 15 -20.28 -3.27 20.12
C LEU A 15 -19.21 -2.28 20.58
N ARG A 16 -18.97 -2.16 21.87
CA ARG A 16 -17.92 -1.32 22.46
C ARG A 16 -16.52 -1.74 21.99
N ASP A 17 -16.26 -3.04 21.92
CA ASP A 17 -15.00 -3.59 21.45
C ASP A 17 -14.80 -3.35 19.93
N ARG A 18 -15.88 -3.40 19.13
CA ARG A 18 -15.85 -3.06 17.71
C ARG A 18 -15.61 -1.56 17.49
N ILE A 19 -16.30 -0.71 18.25
CA ILE A 19 -16.13 0.76 18.20
C ILE A 19 -14.73 1.13 18.68
N GLY A 20 -14.24 0.53 19.76
CA GLY A 20 -12.90 0.76 20.27
C GLY A 20 -11.81 0.40 19.24
N ARG A 21 -11.94 -0.75 18.56
CA ARG A 21 -11.04 -1.16 17.49
C ARG A 21 -11.13 -0.25 16.25
N PHE A 22 -12.34 0.20 15.91
CA PHE A 22 -12.53 1.15 14.81
C PHE A 22 -11.91 2.52 15.13
N LEU A 23 -12.12 3.03 16.33
CA LEU A 23 -11.50 4.29 16.78
C LEU A 23 -9.98 4.19 16.91
N LEU A 24 -9.45 3.02 17.32
CA LEU A 24 -8.00 2.78 17.32
C LEU A 24 -7.43 2.80 15.88
N LYS A 25 -8.16 2.22 14.93
CA LYS A 25 -7.79 2.21 13.51
C LYS A 25 -7.84 3.63 12.90
N LEU A 26 -8.87 4.42 13.23
CA LEU A 26 -8.96 5.83 12.83
C LEU A 26 -7.86 6.69 13.47
N ARG A 27 -7.46 6.39 14.70
CA ARG A 27 -6.39 7.12 15.40
C ARG A 27 -5.02 6.85 14.79
N HIS A 28 -4.79 5.67 14.21
CA HIS A 28 -3.55 5.32 13.50
C HIS A 28 -3.47 5.94 12.12
N ASN A 29 -4.61 6.13 11.44
CA ASN A 29 -4.66 6.68 10.07
C ASN A 29 -4.83 8.21 9.99
N ASN A 30 -4.67 8.94 11.11
CA ASN A 30 -4.80 10.39 11.07
C ASN A 30 -3.42 11.07 11.03
N PRO A 31 -3.00 11.62 9.88
CA PRO A 31 -1.69 12.27 9.71
C PRO A 31 -1.47 13.46 10.65
N ILE A 32 -2.55 14.00 11.26
CA ILE A 32 -2.48 15.10 12.23
C ILE A 32 -1.83 14.64 13.56
N TYR A 33 -1.84 13.33 13.88
CA TYR A 33 -1.28 12.82 15.13
C TYR A 33 0.22 12.52 15.06
N VAL A 34 0.81 12.37 13.90
CA VAL A 34 2.24 12.06 13.72
C VAL A 34 3.13 13.24 14.13
N ASN A 35 2.59 14.46 14.13
CA ASN A 35 3.40 15.67 14.29
C ASN A 35 3.30 16.36 15.66
N ARG A 36 2.66 15.74 16.67
CA ARG A 36 2.49 16.39 17.99
C ARG A 36 3.70 16.26 18.93
N ARG A 37 4.71 15.51 18.59
CA ARG A 37 5.90 15.31 19.41
C ARG A 37 7.15 16.04 18.94
N GLY A 38 7.06 17.09 18.16
CA GLY A 38 8.19 18.01 17.94
C GLY A 38 9.54 17.38 17.53
N ASN A 39 9.58 16.10 17.30
CA ASN A 39 10.77 15.38 16.89
C ASN A 39 10.81 15.38 15.36
N ARG A 40 11.26 16.52 14.80
CA ARG A 40 11.75 16.52 13.43
C ARG A 40 12.91 15.53 13.41
N PRO A 41 12.87 14.47 12.59
CA PRO A 41 14.05 13.66 12.38
C PRO A 41 15.15 14.62 11.88
N THR A 42 16.16 14.83 12.71
CA THR A 42 17.34 15.65 12.38
C THR A 42 18.27 14.93 11.42
N GLY A 43 17.88 13.74 10.96
CA GLY A 43 18.55 13.00 9.91
C GLY A 43 17.95 13.34 8.54
N ARG A 44 18.81 13.57 7.57
CA ARG A 44 18.42 13.59 6.16
C ARG A 44 17.73 12.25 5.87
N LEU A 45 16.42 12.28 5.57
CA LEU A 45 15.72 11.10 5.13
C LEU A 45 16.54 10.48 3.99
N PRO A 46 16.79 9.17 4.02
CA PRO A 46 17.43 8.52 2.88
C PRO A 46 16.62 8.93 1.65
N HIS A 47 17.29 9.26 0.55
CA HIS A 47 16.61 9.59 -0.70
C HIS A 47 15.65 8.44 -1.01
N PRO A 48 14.39 8.73 -1.34
CA PRO A 48 13.49 7.67 -1.79
C PRO A 48 14.20 6.92 -2.91
N PRO A 49 14.07 5.59 -2.96
CA PRO A 49 14.66 4.81 -4.04
C PRO A 49 14.19 5.40 -5.39
N THR A 50 15.04 5.34 -6.41
CA THR A 50 14.61 5.78 -7.73
C THR A 50 13.38 4.98 -8.15
N PRO A 51 12.47 5.55 -8.97
CA PRO A 51 11.29 4.81 -9.45
C PRO A 51 11.63 3.44 -10.05
N ALA A 52 12.77 3.34 -10.74
CA ALA A 52 13.25 2.09 -11.30
C ALA A 52 13.66 1.09 -10.23
N ALA A 53 14.40 1.51 -9.21
CA ALA A 53 14.80 0.65 -8.09
C ALA A 53 13.58 0.22 -7.26
N LEU A 54 12.65 1.14 -7.02
CA LEU A 54 11.40 0.83 -6.29
C LEU A 54 10.58 -0.23 -7.04
N LEU A 55 10.45 -0.12 -8.36
CA LEU A 55 9.75 -1.12 -9.16
C LEU A 55 10.44 -2.49 -9.09
N GLU A 56 11.77 -2.55 -9.13
CA GLU A 56 12.53 -3.80 -9.00
C GLU A 56 12.31 -4.45 -7.63
N GLU A 57 12.34 -3.67 -6.53
CA GLU A 57 12.05 -4.20 -5.20
C GLU A 57 10.59 -4.68 -5.08
N LEU A 58 9.64 -3.94 -5.64
CA LEU A 58 8.23 -4.34 -5.65
C LEU A 58 8.02 -5.66 -6.40
N THR A 59 8.73 -5.91 -7.49
CA THR A 59 8.61 -7.17 -8.25
C THR A 59 9.21 -8.37 -7.52
N ARG A 60 10.12 -8.15 -6.56
CA ARG A 60 10.74 -9.19 -5.73
C ARG A 60 10.01 -9.43 -4.42
N LEU A 61 9.13 -8.49 -4.04
CA LEU A 61 8.45 -8.52 -2.76
C LEU A 61 7.55 -9.76 -2.66
N PRO A 62 7.72 -10.63 -1.65
CA PRO A 62 6.88 -11.80 -1.48
C PRO A 62 5.42 -11.39 -1.19
N ILE A 63 4.51 -11.90 -1.98
CA ILE A 63 3.07 -11.71 -1.77
C ILE A 63 2.49 -13.03 -1.26
N SER A 64 1.78 -12.95 -0.14
CA SER A 64 1.17 -14.11 0.50
C SER A 64 -0.25 -13.83 0.96
N THR A 65 -0.98 -14.89 1.23
CA THR A 65 -2.30 -14.82 1.87
C THR A 65 -2.14 -15.07 3.35
N TRP A 66 -2.69 -14.18 4.17
CA TRP A 66 -2.54 -14.24 5.62
C TRP A 66 -3.80 -13.76 6.34
N ARG A 67 -3.88 -13.93 7.66
CA ARG A 67 -4.91 -13.32 8.51
C ARG A 67 -4.33 -12.96 9.87
N TYR A 68 -4.94 -12.01 10.54
CA TYR A 68 -4.63 -11.73 11.92
C TYR A 68 -5.17 -12.83 12.85
N LYS A 69 -4.52 -13.04 13.98
CA LYS A 69 -4.93 -14.04 14.97
C LYS A 69 -6.33 -13.79 15.54
N TRP A 70 -6.79 -12.54 15.50
CA TRP A 70 -8.07 -12.08 16.02
C TRP A 70 -9.17 -11.98 14.94
N ASP A 71 -8.85 -12.25 13.69
CA ASP A 71 -9.83 -12.26 12.61
C ASP A 71 -10.65 -13.54 12.65
N ASP A 72 -11.86 -13.46 12.09
CA ASP A 72 -12.67 -14.68 11.87
C ASP A 72 -11.91 -15.67 10.98
N PRO A 73 -12.13 -17.00 11.18
CA PRO A 73 -11.40 -18.04 10.46
C PRO A 73 -11.46 -17.94 8.93
N ASP A 74 -12.53 -17.35 8.39
CA ASP A 74 -12.77 -17.22 6.95
C ASP A 74 -12.17 -15.94 6.34
N VAL A 75 -11.69 -15.01 7.18
CA VAL A 75 -11.05 -13.80 6.70
C VAL A 75 -9.67 -14.11 6.13
N ARG A 76 -9.39 -13.56 4.96
CA ARG A 76 -8.08 -13.63 4.32
C ARG A 76 -7.69 -12.25 3.80
N HIS A 77 -6.43 -11.92 4.00
CA HIS A 77 -5.77 -10.77 3.44
C HIS A 77 -4.75 -11.23 2.40
N LEU A 78 -4.54 -10.44 1.38
CA LEU A 78 -3.52 -10.67 0.37
C LEU A 78 -2.55 -9.49 0.39
N GLY A 79 -1.26 -9.78 0.45
CA GLY A 79 -0.24 -8.74 0.45
C GLY A 79 1.10 -9.22 1.00
N PRO A 80 2.09 -8.35 1.04
CA PRO A 80 3.36 -8.63 1.67
C PRO A 80 3.23 -8.64 3.20
N MET A 81 4.20 -9.27 3.86
CA MET A 81 4.37 -9.08 5.29
C MET A 81 4.95 -7.69 5.57
N ALA A 82 4.59 -7.11 6.72
CA ALA A 82 5.01 -5.75 7.06
C ALA A 82 6.52 -5.60 7.19
N GLN A 83 7.21 -6.60 7.75
CA GLN A 83 8.67 -6.63 7.84
C GLN A 83 9.34 -6.67 6.48
N ASP A 84 8.79 -7.41 5.51
CA ASP A 84 9.33 -7.50 4.16
C ASP A 84 9.15 -6.17 3.42
N PHE A 85 8.00 -5.54 3.60
CA PHE A 85 7.73 -4.20 3.04
C PHE A 85 8.66 -3.14 3.63
N ALA A 86 8.83 -3.12 4.94
CA ALA A 86 9.74 -2.19 5.62
C ALA A 86 11.20 -2.41 5.18
N ALA A 87 11.65 -3.66 5.06
CA ALA A 87 12.99 -3.99 4.59
C ALA A 87 13.22 -3.56 3.13
N ALA A 88 12.21 -3.73 2.25
CA ALA A 88 12.33 -3.39 0.84
C ALA A 88 12.34 -1.87 0.59
N PHE A 89 11.50 -1.12 1.31
CA PHE A 89 11.25 0.29 0.98
C PHE A 89 11.74 1.28 2.04
N GLY A 90 12.04 0.83 3.26
CA GLY A 90 12.42 1.70 4.37
C GLY A 90 11.31 2.68 4.77
N LEU A 91 10.05 2.30 4.55
CA LEU A 91 8.87 3.10 4.84
C LEU A 91 8.13 2.59 6.07
N GLY A 92 7.30 3.45 6.66
CA GLY A 92 6.50 3.13 7.83
C GLY A 92 7.19 3.42 9.17
N GLU A 93 6.40 3.40 10.23
CA GLU A 93 6.90 3.64 11.60
C GLU A 93 7.53 2.40 12.23
N ASN A 94 7.16 1.21 11.73
CA ASN A 94 7.59 -0.07 12.32
C ASN A 94 7.34 -1.25 11.35
N GLU A 95 7.84 -2.41 11.73
CA GLU A 95 7.76 -3.66 10.96
C GLU A 95 6.49 -4.50 11.23
N ARG A 96 5.49 -3.96 11.92
CA ARG A 96 4.30 -4.74 12.34
C ARG A 96 3.08 -4.52 11.47
N TRP A 97 3.01 -3.40 10.79
CA TRP A 97 1.93 -3.05 9.86
C TRP A 97 2.45 -2.18 8.73
N ILE A 98 1.75 -2.22 7.63
CA ILE A 98 1.98 -1.34 6.49
C ILE A 98 0.93 -0.23 6.55
N ASP A 99 1.38 1.03 6.50
CA ASP A 99 0.46 2.14 6.34
C ASP A 99 -0.09 2.14 4.90
N THR A 100 -1.41 2.32 4.79
CA THR A 100 -2.08 2.33 3.48
C THR A 100 -1.53 3.44 2.57
N ILE A 101 -1.17 4.59 3.15
CA ILE A 101 -0.59 5.70 2.39
C ILE A 101 0.76 5.31 1.79
N ASP A 102 1.58 4.59 2.55
CA ASP A 102 2.89 4.12 2.07
C ASP A 102 2.73 3.06 0.98
N ALA A 103 1.82 2.10 1.17
CA ALA A 103 1.50 1.10 0.17
C ALA A 103 0.98 1.72 -1.13
N ASP A 104 0.05 2.67 -1.03
CA ASP A 104 -0.49 3.40 -2.18
C ASP A 104 0.59 4.25 -2.85
N GLY A 105 1.46 4.90 -2.08
CA GLY A 105 2.59 5.67 -2.59
C GLY A 105 3.55 4.81 -3.43
N VAL A 106 3.92 3.64 -2.92
CA VAL A 106 4.75 2.66 -3.65
C VAL A 106 4.07 2.20 -4.93
N ASN A 107 2.78 1.87 -4.87
CA ASN A 107 2.00 1.46 -6.04
C ASN A 107 1.94 2.57 -7.10
N MET A 108 1.69 3.82 -6.70
CA MET A 108 1.63 4.96 -7.63
C MET A 108 2.96 5.18 -8.35
N VAL A 109 4.08 5.15 -7.63
CA VAL A 109 5.43 5.29 -8.23
C VAL A 109 5.73 4.14 -9.18
N ALA A 110 5.37 2.90 -8.81
CA ALA A 110 5.56 1.73 -9.66
C ALA A 110 4.75 1.83 -10.95
N ILE A 111 3.49 2.25 -10.88
CA ILE A 111 2.61 2.45 -12.04
C ILE A 111 3.18 3.53 -12.98
N GLN A 112 3.67 4.64 -12.41
CA GLN A 112 4.28 5.71 -13.21
C GLN A 112 5.53 5.22 -13.95
N GLU A 113 6.37 4.45 -13.28
CA GLU A 113 7.57 3.86 -13.90
C GLU A 113 7.22 2.84 -14.99
N LEU A 114 6.23 1.97 -14.75
CA LEU A 114 5.73 1.04 -15.75
C LEU A 114 5.19 1.79 -16.97
N ALA A 115 4.36 2.80 -16.77
CA ALA A 115 3.83 3.62 -17.86
C ALA A 115 4.96 4.30 -18.67
N ARG A 116 6.02 4.76 -17.99
CA ARG A 116 7.21 5.32 -18.65
C ARG A 116 7.94 4.28 -19.50
N ARG A 117 8.10 3.05 -18.99
CA ARG A 117 8.75 1.93 -19.72
C ARG A 117 7.93 1.52 -20.92
N VAL A 118 6.61 1.40 -20.78
CA VAL A 118 5.70 1.07 -21.90
C VAL A 118 5.83 2.09 -23.01
N ARG A 119 5.71 3.39 -22.71
CA ARG A 119 5.87 4.45 -23.73
C ARG A 119 7.25 4.43 -24.41
N ALA A 120 8.30 4.02 -23.69
CA ALA A 120 9.63 3.91 -24.29
C ALA A 120 9.70 2.73 -25.28
N ILE A 121 9.03 1.62 -24.97
CA ILE A 121 8.93 0.45 -25.86
C ILE A 121 8.09 0.80 -27.09
N GLU A 122 6.94 1.42 -26.92
CA GLU A 122 6.08 1.89 -28.02
C GLU A 122 6.88 2.75 -29.00
N ARG A 123 7.57 3.79 -28.53
CA ARG A 123 8.42 4.62 -29.39
C ARG A 123 9.54 3.86 -30.09
N ARG A 124 10.03 2.77 -29.48
CA ARG A 124 11.05 1.92 -30.10
C ARG A 124 10.44 1.06 -31.19
N LEU A 125 9.26 0.52 -30.98
CA LEU A 125 8.52 -0.24 -32.00
C LEU A 125 8.18 0.63 -33.20
N ASP A 126 7.61 1.81 -32.98
CA ASP A 126 7.31 2.77 -34.05
C ASP A 126 8.53 3.07 -34.96
N ARG A 127 9.72 3.18 -34.32
CA ARG A 127 10.96 3.39 -35.08
C ARG A 127 11.41 2.17 -35.87
N LEU A 128 11.09 0.96 -35.42
CA LEU A 128 11.47 -0.28 -36.08
C LEU A 128 10.51 -0.62 -37.22
N GLU A 129 9.23 -0.32 -37.05
CA GLU A 129 8.20 -0.57 -38.07
C GLU A 129 8.32 0.41 -39.27
N GLY A 130 8.95 1.56 -39.04
CA GLY A 130 9.18 2.60 -40.05
C GLY A 130 7.88 3.22 -40.57
N PRO A 131 7.94 4.33 -41.31
CA PRO A 131 6.77 4.82 -42.01
C PRO A 131 6.38 3.78 -43.07
N GLU A 132 5.15 3.25 -42.99
CA GLU A 132 4.59 2.44 -44.08
C GLU A 132 4.84 3.16 -45.41
N ARG A 133 5.53 2.49 -46.28
CA ARG A 133 5.75 2.98 -47.64
C ARG A 133 4.39 3.10 -48.34
N THR A 134 3.78 4.24 -48.18
CA THR A 134 2.76 4.67 -49.13
C THR A 134 3.46 4.75 -50.49
N GLY A 135 3.48 3.62 -51.20
CA GLY A 135 3.93 3.56 -52.55
C GLY A 135 3.12 4.56 -53.41
N PRO A 136 3.75 5.26 -54.34
CA PRO A 136 3.02 6.18 -55.20
C PRO A 136 1.94 5.41 -55.96
N ALA A 137 0.69 5.86 -55.80
CA ALA A 137 -0.41 5.42 -56.63
C ALA A 137 0.00 5.63 -58.07
N LYS A 138 0.17 4.53 -58.83
CA LYS A 138 0.36 4.61 -60.28
C LYS A 138 -0.89 5.25 -60.86
N ALA A 139 -0.75 6.50 -61.28
CA ALA A 139 -1.73 7.11 -62.18
C ALA A 139 -1.59 6.40 -63.54
N VAL A 140 -2.71 5.83 -64.02
CA VAL A 140 -2.94 5.39 -65.37
C VAL A 140 -3.69 6.49 -66.10
#